data_f547ac8910b40e3c49216f4a8e4fdee8
#
_entry.id   f547ac8910b40e3c49216f4a8e4fdee8
#
_cell.length_a   1.000
_cell.length_b   1.000
_cell.length_c   1.000
_cell.angle_alpha   90.00
_cell.angle_beta   90.00
_cell.angle_gamma   90.00
#
_symmetry.space_group_name_H-M   'P 1'
#
loop_
_entity.id
_entity.type
_entity.pdbx_description
1 polymer ?
#
loop_
_entity_poly.entity_id
_entity_poly.type
_entity_poly.pdbx_seq_one_letter_code
_entity_poly.pdbx_strand_id
1 'polypeptide(L)'
;MPENRKLPFLDTKISLFDLQNLEKKGFFKTIFIELLKADKIKNVIPNELQINQTKQELCLKYNLEQLKNKKDNEFIIHNLNKEIYKLASLKKLSLDKFSSQAEKIFKIRKDYHYDQYFYSLLRNKNKSQIYEFYYQIESKESNINDLSKEHSSGSEKEKLGIIGPVNLININSEIAEILKTSKDSTINDPIEMNNEWYLIQRENYKPAIYSEYYENQICLELLEKEIEKEYKNEYLNLMNNKLNF
;
A
#
# COMPACT_ATOMS: atom_id res chain seq x y z
N MET A 1 -38.04 24.02 10.85
CA MET A 1 -37.14 24.03 9.66
C MET A 1 -35.87 23.34 10.05
N PRO A 2 -35.31 22.40 9.27
CA PRO A 2 -34.07 21.78 9.63
C PRO A 2 -32.95 22.84 9.66
N GLU A 3 -32.27 22.97 10.78
CA GLU A 3 -31.13 23.90 10.92
C GLU A 3 -30.04 23.56 9.92
N ASN A 4 -29.79 24.49 9.01
CA ASN A 4 -28.69 24.42 8.08
C ASN A 4 -27.38 24.70 8.84
N ARG A 5 -26.56 23.67 9.09
CA ARG A 5 -25.23 23.85 9.65
C ARG A 5 -24.22 24.06 8.53
N LYS A 6 -23.42 25.11 8.66
CA LYS A 6 -22.26 25.34 7.78
C LYS A 6 -21.12 24.50 8.31
N LEU A 7 -20.63 23.54 7.51
CA LEU A 7 -19.37 22.89 7.83
C LEU A 7 -18.25 23.94 7.67
N PRO A 8 -17.30 24.05 8.61
CA PRO A 8 -16.32 25.15 8.67
C PRO A 8 -15.51 25.36 7.39
N PHE A 9 -15.40 24.32 6.56
CA PHE A 9 -14.59 24.28 5.33
C PHE A 9 -15.45 24.21 4.06
N LEU A 10 -16.79 24.25 4.17
CA LEU A 10 -17.69 24.22 3.01
C LEU A 10 -18.50 25.51 2.94
N ASP A 11 -18.44 26.15 1.79
CA ASP A 11 -19.37 27.25 1.47
C ASP A 11 -20.82 26.77 1.26
N THR A 12 -21.01 25.46 1.21
CA THR A 12 -22.30 24.78 1.00
C THR A 12 -22.97 24.48 2.34
N LYS A 13 -24.20 24.88 2.52
CA LYS A 13 -25.04 24.53 3.67
C LYS A 13 -25.57 23.10 3.46
N ILE A 14 -25.12 22.16 4.27
CA ILE A 14 -25.66 20.79 4.31
C ILE A 14 -26.60 20.69 5.50
N SER A 15 -27.82 20.18 5.29
CA SER A 15 -28.78 19.99 6.38
C SER A 15 -28.32 18.84 7.31
N LEU A 16 -28.72 18.92 8.58
CA LEU A 16 -28.47 17.82 9.53
C LEU A 16 -29.12 16.50 9.07
N PHE A 17 -30.26 16.59 8.41
CA PHE A 17 -30.98 15.46 7.84
C PHE A 17 -30.15 14.77 6.74
N ASP A 18 -29.51 15.54 5.85
CA ASP A 18 -28.67 15.00 4.79
C ASP A 18 -27.43 14.30 5.36
N LEU A 19 -26.80 14.89 6.39
CA LEU A 19 -25.67 14.27 7.09
C LEU A 19 -26.07 12.94 7.74
N GLN A 20 -27.24 12.88 8.40
CA GLN A 20 -27.76 11.65 9.00
C GLN A 20 -28.08 10.58 7.95
N ASN A 21 -28.61 10.96 6.80
CA ASN A 21 -28.90 10.04 5.70
C ASN A 21 -27.61 9.48 5.08
N LEU A 22 -26.59 10.31 4.91
CA LEU A 22 -25.27 9.87 4.44
C LEU A 22 -24.61 8.90 5.43
N GLU A 23 -24.74 9.17 6.73
CA GLU A 23 -24.22 8.30 7.80
C GLU A 23 -24.91 6.93 7.79
N LYS A 24 -26.25 6.92 7.78
CA LYS A 24 -27.06 5.68 7.72
C LYS A 24 -26.73 4.80 6.51
N LYS A 25 -26.38 5.43 5.37
CA LYS A 25 -26.01 4.73 4.14
C LYS A 25 -24.51 4.36 4.06
N GLY A 26 -23.71 4.73 5.06
CA GLY A 26 -22.26 4.46 5.08
C GLY A 26 -21.42 5.36 4.16
N PHE A 27 -22.00 6.41 3.56
CA PHE A 27 -21.30 7.30 2.63
C PHE A 27 -20.69 8.53 3.29
N PHE A 28 -21.01 8.80 4.54
CA PHE A 28 -20.59 10.04 5.22
C PHE A 28 -19.07 10.21 5.21
N LYS A 29 -18.30 9.21 5.67
CA LYS A 29 -16.84 9.28 5.71
C LYS A 29 -16.24 9.57 4.34
N THR A 30 -16.69 8.85 3.32
CA THR A 30 -16.16 8.98 1.95
C THR A 30 -16.39 10.37 1.39
N ILE A 31 -17.63 10.86 1.48
CA ILE A 31 -17.98 12.19 0.96
C ILE A 31 -17.24 13.28 1.74
N PHE A 32 -17.17 13.16 3.06
CA PHE A 32 -16.50 14.15 3.90
C PHE A 32 -15.01 14.26 3.58
N ILE A 33 -14.31 13.12 3.44
CA ILE A 33 -12.90 13.09 3.05
C ILE A 33 -12.70 13.73 1.68
N GLU A 34 -13.57 13.44 0.71
CA GLU A 34 -13.48 14.04 -0.63
C GLU A 34 -13.70 15.56 -0.62
N LEU A 35 -14.58 16.05 0.25
CA LEU A 35 -14.79 17.48 0.45
C LEU A 35 -13.58 18.15 1.13
N LEU A 36 -12.97 17.50 2.13
CA LEU A 36 -11.72 17.97 2.73
C LEU A 36 -10.58 18.04 1.70
N LYS A 37 -10.44 17.02 0.86
CA LYS A 37 -9.46 17.03 -0.24
C LYS A 37 -9.70 18.20 -1.18
N ALA A 38 -10.95 18.41 -1.60
CA ALA A 38 -11.31 19.50 -2.50
C ALA A 38 -11.00 20.88 -1.90
N ASP A 39 -11.30 21.10 -0.61
CA ASP A 39 -10.97 22.34 0.08
C ASP A 39 -9.46 22.58 0.16
N LYS A 40 -8.69 21.54 0.52
CA LYS A 40 -7.22 21.66 0.62
C LYS A 40 -6.55 22.02 -0.69
N ILE A 41 -7.09 21.59 -1.82
CA ILE A 41 -6.48 21.83 -3.14
C ILE A 41 -7.07 23.02 -3.90
N LYS A 42 -8.05 23.73 -3.37
CA LYS A 42 -8.75 24.80 -4.10
C LYS A 42 -7.82 25.92 -4.63
N ASN A 43 -6.71 26.16 -3.94
CA ASN A 43 -5.70 27.16 -4.33
C ASN A 43 -4.39 26.52 -4.85
N VAL A 44 -4.39 25.20 -5.09
CA VAL A 44 -3.21 24.48 -5.55
C VAL A 44 -3.28 24.31 -7.06
N ILE A 45 -2.36 24.92 -7.77
CA ILE A 45 -2.28 24.86 -9.24
C ILE A 45 -1.12 23.95 -9.62
N PRO A 46 -1.38 22.72 -10.11
CA PRO A 46 -0.31 21.85 -10.63
C PRO A 46 0.22 22.40 -11.95
N ASN A 47 1.50 22.16 -12.21
CA ASN A 47 2.07 22.52 -13.52
C ASN A 47 1.74 21.46 -14.58
N GLU A 48 2.00 21.78 -15.86
CA GLU A 48 1.69 20.87 -16.98
C GLU A 48 2.42 19.52 -16.87
N LEU A 49 3.66 19.51 -16.37
CA LEU A 49 4.42 18.27 -16.18
C LEU A 49 3.73 17.34 -15.20
N GLN A 50 3.30 17.86 -14.04
CA GLN A 50 2.58 17.10 -13.01
C GLN A 50 1.24 16.56 -13.54
N ILE A 51 0.51 17.35 -14.32
CA ILE A 51 -0.73 16.92 -14.96
C ILE A 51 -0.47 15.77 -15.95
N ASN A 52 0.56 15.91 -16.80
CA ASN A 52 0.89 14.91 -17.81
C ASN A 52 1.39 13.61 -17.19
N GLN A 53 2.24 13.66 -16.16
CA GLN A 53 2.68 12.49 -15.39
C GLN A 53 1.48 11.77 -14.76
N THR A 54 0.58 12.51 -14.09
CA THR A 54 -0.62 11.93 -13.47
C THR A 54 -1.54 11.30 -14.50
N LYS A 55 -1.68 11.92 -15.68
CA LYS A 55 -2.45 11.36 -16.79
C LYS A 55 -1.86 10.05 -17.29
N GLN A 56 -0.55 9.98 -17.48
CA GLN A 56 0.14 8.76 -17.91
C GLN A 56 -0.04 7.62 -16.90
N GLU A 57 0.13 7.89 -15.61
CA GLU A 57 -0.07 6.91 -14.56
C GLU A 57 -1.50 6.35 -14.54
N LEU A 58 -2.51 7.21 -14.69
CA LEU A 58 -3.92 6.77 -14.75
C LEU A 58 -4.20 5.97 -16.02
N CYS A 59 -3.65 6.39 -17.17
CA CYS A 59 -3.81 5.66 -18.42
C CYS A 59 -3.22 4.25 -18.32
N LEU A 60 -2.06 4.08 -17.71
CA LEU A 60 -1.43 2.78 -17.47
C LEU A 60 -2.24 1.94 -16.47
N LYS A 61 -2.65 2.54 -15.35
CA LYS A 61 -3.38 1.84 -14.29
C LYS A 61 -4.73 1.26 -14.74
N TYR A 62 -5.46 2.02 -15.57
CA TYR A 62 -6.82 1.65 -15.98
C TYR A 62 -6.92 1.21 -17.44
N ASN A 63 -5.79 1.08 -18.15
CA ASN A 63 -5.74 0.71 -19.57
C ASN A 63 -6.66 1.60 -20.45
N LEU A 64 -6.65 2.91 -20.20
CA LEU A 64 -7.59 3.88 -20.78
C LEU A 64 -7.32 4.18 -22.28
N GLU A 65 -6.26 3.64 -22.86
CA GLU A 65 -5.97 3.83 -24.29
C GLU A 65 -7.09 3.30 -25.20
N GLN A 66 -7.83 2.31 -24.71
CA GLN A 66 -8.98 1.74 -25.43
C GLN A 66 -10.21 2.66 -25.48
N LEU A 67 -10.26 3.69 -24.61
CA LEU A 67 -11.41 4.61 -24.55
C LEU A 67 -11.37 5.73 -25.60
N LYS A 68 -10.25 5.91 -26.30
CA LYS A 68 -10.07 7.01 -27.28
C LYS A 68 -10.97 6.92 -28.51
N ASN A 69 -11.62 5.80 -28.76
CA ASN A 69 -12.28 5.49 -30.04
C ASN A 69 -13.83 5.56 -30.05
N LYS A 70 -14.49 6.06 -29.01
CA LYS A 70 -15.96 6.18 -29.00
C LYS A 70 -16.44 7.62 -28.85
N LYS A 71 -17.26 8.08 -29.79
CA LYS A 71 -17.86 9.45 -29.81
C LYS A 71 -18.74 9.79 -28.60
N ASP A 72 -19.15 8.81 -27.79
CA ASP A 72 -20.03 8.98 -26.63
C ASP A 72 -19.28 9.30 -25.33
N ASN A 73 -18.00 9.67 -25.42
CA ASN A 73 -17.10 9.74 -24.25
C ASN A 73 -16.84 11.16 -23.71
N GLU A 74 -17.50 12.21 -24.21
CA GLU A 74 -17.22 13.59 -23.71
C GLU A 74 -17.42 13.73 -22.20
N PHE A 75 -18.47 13.13 -21.66
CA PHE A 75 -18.72 13.13 -20.20
C PHE A 75 -17.65 12.38 -19.43
N ILE A 76 -17.22 11.23 -19.95
CA ILE A 76 -16.16 10.42 -19.32
C ILE A 76 -14.83 11.16 -19.39
N ILE A 77 -14.48 11.75 -20.53
CA ILE A 77 -13.25 12.51 -20.73
C ILE A 77 -13.23 13.75 -19.83
N HIS A 78 -14.36 14.46 -19.71
CA HIS A 78 -14.46 15.63 -18.85
C HIS A 78 -14.23 15.27 -17.38
N ASN A 79 -14.87 14.21 -16.89
CA ASN A 79 -14.70 13.74 -15.53
C ASN A 79 -13.28 13.19 -15.27
N LEU A 80 -12.69 12.51 -16.26
CA LEU A 80 -11.30 12.06 -16.20
C LEU A 80 -10.32 13.23 -16.06
N ASN A 81 -10.50 14.29 -16.84
CA ASN A 81 -9.66 15.48 -16.76
C ASN A 81 -9.78 16.17 -15.39
N LYS A 82 -10.97 16.23 -14.81
CA LYS A 82 -11.17 16.75 -13.44
C LYS A 82 -10.43 15.89 -12.42
N GLU A 83 -10.52 14.57 -12.53
CA GLU A 83 -9.85 13.65 -11.62
C GLU A 83 -8.32 13.73 -11.76
N ILE A 84 -7.79 13.81 -13.00
CA ILE A 84 -6.36 14.03 -13.25
C ILE A 84 -5.88 15.32 -12.57
N TYR A 85 -6.62 16.43 -12.77
CA TYR A 85 -6.26 17.71 -12.15
C TYR A 85 -6.27 17.65 -10.63
N LYS A 86 -7.30 17.03 -10.04
CA LYS A 86 -7.43 16.81 -8.60
C LYS A 86 -6.26 16.00 -8.05
N LEU A 87 -5.91 14.87 -8.68
CA LEU A 87 -4.80 14.01 -8.25
C LEU A 87 -3.46 14.72 -8.39
N ALA A 88 -3.24 15.46 -9.49
CA ALA A 88 -2.03 16.26 -9.67
C ALA A 88 -1.91 17.36 -8.60
N SER A 89 -3.03 18.01 -8.25
CA SER A 89 -3.06 19.02 -7.17
C SER A 89 -2.77 18.40 -5.79
N LEU A 90 -3.30 17.21 -5.50
CA LEU A 90 -3.00 16.49 -4.25
C LEU A 90 -1.54 16.07 -4.18
N LYS A 91 -0.95 15.57 -5.28
CA LYS A 91 0.48 15.27 -5.36
C LYS A 91 1.33 16.51 -5.10
N LYS A 92 1.03 17.61 -5.79
CA LYS A 92 1.74 18.88 -5.57
C LYS A 92 1.67 19.31 -4.11
N LEU A 93 0.46 19.36 -3.53
CA LEU A 93 0.27 19.73 -2.12
C LEU A 93 1.06 18.83 -1.17
N SER A 94 1.07 17.52 -1.43
CA SER A 94 1.78 16.56 -0.59
C SER A 94 3.30 16.79 -0.64
N LEU A 95 3.85 17.04 -1.82
CA LEU A 95 5.26 17.36 -2.00
C LEU A 95 5.63 18.68 -1.32
N ASP A 96 4.86 19.74 -1.55
CA ASP A 96 5.08 21.06 -0.94
C ASP A 96 5.12 20.98 0.60
N LYS A 97 4.35 20.05 1.20
CA LYS A 97 4.29 19.90 2.66
C LYS A 97 5.33 18.94 3.25
N PHE A 98 5.61 17.83 2.57
CA PHE A 98 6.25 16.67 3.20
C PHE A 98 7.54 16.20 2.55
N SER A 99 7.98 16.76 1.40
CA SER A 99 9.21 16.35 0.73
C SER A 99 10.44 16.38 1.65
N SER A 100 10.54 17.37 2.51
CA SER A 100 11.66 17.52 3.46
C SER A 100 11.84 16.37 4.46
N GLN A 101 10.79 15.57 4.69
CA GLN A 101 10.82 14.42 5.62
C GLN A 101 10.78 13.07 4.89
N ALA A 102 10.49 13.07 3.60
CA ALA A 102 10.25 11.83 2.85
C ALA A 102 11.48 10.90 2.84
N GLU A 103 12.67 11.44 2.60
CA GLU A 103 13.91 10.65 2.59
C GLU A 103 14.21 10.02 3.97
N LYS A 104 13.98 10.75 5.05
CA LYS A 104 14.16 10.24 6.42
C LYS A 104 13.19 9.09 6.69
N ILE A 105 11.92 9.24 6.30
CA ILE A 105 10.90 8.20 6.45
C ILE A 105 11.24 6.98 5.61
N PHE A 106 11.69 7.20 4.37
CA PHE A 106 12.15 6.12 3.50
C PHE A 106 13.27 5.31 4.18
N LYS A 107 14.30 5.97 4.69
CA LYS A 107 15.43 5.29 5.38
C LYS A 107 14.97 4.45 6.58
N ILE A 108 14.02 4.96 7.37
CA ILE A 108 13.48 4.25 8.53
C ILE A 108 12.69 3.00 8.12
N ARG A 109 11.97 3.06 7.00
CA ARG A 109 11.07 1.99 6.56
C ARG A 109 11.71 1.05 5.54
N LYS A 110 12.87 1.39 4.99
CA LYS A 110 13.50 0.76 3.84
C LYS A 110 13.48 -0.76 3.92
N ASP A 111 14.06 -1.32 4.97
CA ASP A 111 14.29 -2.77 5.10
C ASP A 111 12.96 -3.57 5.08
N TYR A 112 11.93 -3.07 5.76
CA TYR A 112 10.68 -3.79 5.92
C TYR A 112 9.64 -3.48 4.85
N HIS A 113 9.58 -2.25 4.33
CA HIS A 113 8.50 -1.80 3.45
C HIS A 113 8.88 -1.72 1.98
N TYR A 114 10.17 -1.50 1.66
CA TYR A 114 10.56 -1.16 0.29
C TYR A 114 11.56 -2.15 -0.31
N ASP A 115 12.46 -2.72 0.48
CA ASP A 115 13.36 -3.75 0.00
C ASP A 115 12.61 -5.02 -0.40
N GLN A 116 13.07 -5.67 -1.47
CA GLN A 116 12.44 -6.86 -2.01
C GLN A 116 13.31 -8.08 -1.77
N TYR A 117 12.68 -9.13 -1.28
CA TYR A 117 13.31 -10.41 -0.99
C TYR A 117 12.70 -11.50 -1.86
N PHE A 118 13.55 -12.42 -2.28
CA PHE A 118 13.19 -13.66 -2.95
C PHE A 118 13.77 -14.79 -2.10
N TYR A 119 12.97 -15.79 -1.81
CA TYR A 119 13.42 -16.91 -1.00
C TYR A 119 12.74 -18.20 -1.42
N SER A 120 13.39 -19.32 -1.11
CA SER A 120 12.81 -20.66 -1.24
C SER A 120 12.42 -21.16 0.13
N LEU A 121 11.28 -21.86 0.18
CA LEU A 121 10.65 -22.38 1.37
C LEU A 121 10.30 -23.86 1.19
N LEU A 122 10.65 -24.68 2.18
CA LEU A 122 10.17 -26.03 2.34
C LEU A 122 9.62 -26.18 3.75
N ARG A 123 8.41 -26.70 3.92
CA ARG A 123 7.85 -27.01 5.23
C ARG A 123 7.32 -28.43 5.31
N ASN A 124 7.47 -29.02 6.50
CA ASN A 124 7.01 -30.37 6.77
C ASN A 124 6.71 -30.53 8.26
N LYS A 125 5.74 -31.40 8.60
CA LYS A 125 5.41 -31.72 10.00
C LYS A 125 6.44 -32.63 10.66
N ASN A 126 7.20 -33.36 9.87
CA ASN A 126 8.17 -34.32 10.37
C ASN A 126 9.55 -33.64 10.54
N LYS A 127 9.91 -33.45 11.82
CA LYS A 127 11.20 -32.85 12.19
C LYS A 127 12.39 -33.60 11.59
N SER A 128 12.40 -34.96 11.69
CA SER A 128 13.52 -35.75 11.23
C SER A 128 13.77 -35.63 9.71
N GLN A 129 12.68 -35.57 8.92
CA GLN A 129 12.76 -35.35 7.49
C GLN A 129 13.31 -33.96 7.14
N ILE A 130 12.90 -32.92 7.87
CA ILE A 130 13.42 -31.56 7.63
C ILE A 130 14.93 -31.50 7.88
N TYR A 131 15.41 -32.13 8.95
CA TYR A 131 16.87 -32.18 9.20
C TYR A 131 17.62 -33.01 8.17
N GLU A 132 17.04 -34.10 7.66
CA GLU A 132 17.58 -34.86 6.56
C GLU A 132 17.70 -34.00 5.30
N PHE A 133 16.66 -33.28 4.92
CA PHE A 133 16.67 -32.36 3.78
C PHE A 133 17.69 -31.22 3.97
N TYR A 134 17.80 -30.68 5.18
CA TYR A 134 18.80 -29.67 5.51
C TYR A 134 20.22 -30.18 5.21
N TYR A 135 20.57 -31.37 5.68
CA TYR A 135 21.89 -31.95 5.43
C TYR A 135 22.14 -32.29 3.96
N GLN A 136 21.13 -32.75 3.22
CA GLN A 136 21.22 -32.98 1.78
C GLN A 136 21.50 -31.69 1.01
N ILE A 137 20.89 -30.57 1.42
CA ILE A 137 21.12 -29.26 0.80
C ILE A 137 22.52 -28.74 1.18
N GLU A 138 22.92 -28.86 2.43
CA GLU A 138 24.23 -28.42 2.92
C GLU A 138 25.39 -29.19 2.27
N SER A 139 25.22 -30.49 2.09
CA SER A 139 26.18 -31.35 1.37
C SER A 139 26.12 -31.22 -0.15
N LYS A 140 25.18 -30.45 -0.70
CA LYS A 140 24.91 -30.26 -2.13
C LYS A 140 24.49 -31.56 -2.86
N GLU A 141 23.95 -32.52 -2.16
CA GLU A 141 23.32 -33.72 -2.73
C GLU A 141 21.99 -33.42 -3.37
N SER A 142 21.29 -32.37 -2.87
CA SER A 142 20.01 -31.89 -3.39
C SER A 142 19.91 -30.37 -3.31
N ASN A 143 18.85 -29.81 -3.79
CA ASN A 143 18.53 -28.38 -3.65
C ASN A 143 17.13 -28.19 -3.04
N ILE A 144 16.91 -27.05 -2.40
CA ILE A 144 15.66 -26.76 -1.70
C ILE A 144 14.43 -26.77 -2.63
N ASN A 145 14.60 -26.39 -3.90
CA ASN A 145 13.50 -26.28 -4.85
C ASN A 145 12.95 -27.65 -5.24
N ASP A 146 13.84 -28.62 -5.54
CA ASP A 146 13.44 -29.98 -5.86
C ASP A 146 12.78 -30.65 -4.65
N LEU A 147 13.39 -30.52 -3.46
CA LEU A 147 12.84 -31.07 -2.23
C LEU A 147 11.52 -30.41 -1.86
N SER A 148 11.35 -29.09 -2.09
CA SER A 148 10.09 -28.40 -1.84
C SER A 148 8.97 -28.92 -2.74
N LYS A 149 9.26 -29.13 -4.03
CA LYS A 149 8.29 -29.68 -4.99
C LYS A 149 7.74 -31.03 -4.55
N GLU A 150 8.60 -31.87 -4.02
CA GLU A 150 8.25 -33.27 -3.67
C GLU A 150 7.65 -33.38 -2.26
N HIS A 151 8.20 -32.66 -1.30
CA HIS A 151 8.01 -32.92 0.12
C HIS A 151 7.37 -31.78 0.91
N SER A 152 7.18 -30.57 0.33
CA SER A 152 6.55 -29.49 1.09
C SER A 152 5.08 -29.77 1.33
N SER A 153 4.62 -29.47 2.56
CA SER A 153 3.23 -29.64 2.97
C SER A 153 2.31 -28.51 2.49
N GLY A 154 2.88 -27.41 2.01
CA GLY A 154 2.10 -26.23 1.62
C GLY A 154 1.95 -26.02 0.11
N SER A 155 1.24 -24.95 -0.25
CA SER A 155 1.02 -24.56 -1.66
C SER A 155 2.26 -24.05 -2.38
N GLU A 156 3.31 -23.68 -1.65
CA GLU A 156 4.60 -23.27 -2.23
C GLU A 156 5.22 -24.35 -3.10
N LYS A 157 4.93 -25.63 -2.87
CA LYS A 157 5.38 -26.73 -3.71
C LYS A 157 5.03 -26.58 -5.20
N GLU A 158 3.90 -25.94 -5.50
CA GLU A 158 3.44 -25.69 -6.88
C GLU A 158 4.38 -24.74 -7.65
N LYS A 159 5.16 -23.96 -6.91
CA LYS A 159 6.15 -23.00 -7.44
C LYS A 159 7.57 -23.37 -7.04
N LEU A 160 7.85 -24.65 -6.83
CA LEU A 160 9.17 -25.15 -6.43
C LEU A 160 9.68 -24.49 -5.13
N GLY A 161 8.79 -24.13 -4.22
CA GLY A 161 9.14 -23.41 -3.01
C GLY A 161 9.47 -21.92 -3.20
N ILE A 162 9.53 -21.39 -4.43
CA ILE A 162 9.99 -20.04 -4.72
C ILE A 162 8.89 -19.01 -4.36
N ILE A 163 9.26 -18.04 -3.52
CA ILE A 163 8.40 -16.95 -3.05
C ILE A 163 9.11 -15.63 -3.30
N GLY A 164 8.40 -14.68 -3.86
CA GLY A 164 8.89 -13.32 -4.11
C GLY A 164 8.51 -12.77 -5.49
N PRO A 165 8.72 -11.45 -5.71
CA PRO A 165 9.26 -10.48 -4.75
C PRO A 165 8.30 -10.21 -3.59
N VAL A 166 8.83 -10.12 -2.36
CA VAL A 166 8.07 -9.76 -1.16
C VAL A 166 8.80 -8.70 -0.34
N ASN A 167 8.03 -7.88 0.37
CA ASN A 167 8.57 -7.00 1.39
C ASN A 167 8.39 -7.65 2.76
N LEU A 168 9.33 -7.45 3.68
CA LEU A 168 9.32 -8.12 4.98
C LEU A 168 8.07 -7.84 5.82
N ILE A 169 7.45 -6.67 5.66
CA ILE A 169 6.21 -6.31 6.35
C ILE A 169 5.02 -7.23 6.01
N ASN A 170 5.06 -7.92 4.87
CA ASN A 170 3.98 -8.74 4.34
C ASN A 170 4.13 -10.24 4.63
N ILE A 171 5.14 -10.64 5.38
CA ILE A 171 5.44 -12.04 5.70
C ILE A 171 5.50 -12.26 7.21
N ASN A 172 5.56 -13.52 7.61
CA ASN A 172 5.74 -13.88 9.02
C ASN A 172 7.01 -13.24 9.59
N SER A 173 6.95 -12.71 10.82
CA SER A 173 8.05 -11.98 11.46
C SER A 173 9.30 -12.83 11.66
N GLU A 174 9.18 -14.12 11.95
CA GLU A 174 10.31 -15.03 12.13
C GLU A 174 11.04 -15.26 10.80
N ILE A 175 10.28 -15.46 9.71
CA ILE A 175 10.84 -15.56 8.35
C ILE A 175 11.50 -14.23 7.96
N ALA A 176 10.87 -13.08 8.29
CA ALA A 176 11.40 -11.76 8.00
C ALA A 176 12.80 -11.55 8.64
N GLU A 177 12.96 -11.92 9.91
CA GLU A 177 14.26 -11.81 10.62
C GLU A 177 15.32 -12.72 9.99
N ILE A 178 14.96 -13.94 9.62
CA ILE A 178 15.87 -14.85 8.91
C ILE A 178 16.31 -14.22 7.59
N LEU A 179 15.38 -13.76 6.75
CA LEU A 179 15.72 -13.19 5.45
C LEU A 179 16.58 -11.93 5.58
N LYS A 180 16.37 -11.13 6.62
CA LYS A 180 17.14 -9.92 6.88
C LYS A 180 18.60 -10.22 7.22
N THR A 181 18.85 -11.29 7.96
CA THR A 181 20.20 -11.65 8.46
C THR A 181 20.94 -12.63 7.57
N SER A 182 20.24 -13.42 6.75
CA SER A 182 20.83 -14.42 5.87
C SER A 182 21.65 -13.82 4.72
N LYS A 183 22.59 -14.60 4.21
CA LYS A 183 23.25 -14.34 2.92
C LYS A 183 22.48 -15.03 1.79
N ASP A 184 22.61 -14.50 0.58
CA ASP A 184 21.98 -15.11 -0.60
C ASP A 184 22.54 -16.53 -0.83
N SER A 185 21.69 -17.43 -1.28
CA SER A 185 21.99 -18.82 -1.58
C SER A 185 22.53 -19.62 -0.39
N THR A 186 22.23 -19.19 0.84
CA THR A 186 22.61 -19.93 2.06
C THR A 186 21.37 -20.47 2.72
N ILE A 187 21.34 -21.79 2.95
CA ILE A 187 20.27 -22.44 3.72
C ILE A 187 20.40 -22.05 5.19
N ASN A 188 19.29 -21.77 5.84
CA ASN A 188 19.23 -21.50 7.27
C ASN A 188 18.90 -22.78 8.05
N ASP A 189 19.30 -22.81 9.31
CA ASP A 189 18.94 -23.91 10.20
C ASP A 189 17.43 -24.13 10.23
N PRO A 190 16.97 -25.39 10.37
CA PRO A 190 15.56 -25.69 10.50
C PRO A 190 14.91 -24.96 11.67
N ILE A 191 13.78 -24.31 11.44
CA ILE A 191 13.01 -23.63 12.48
C ILE A 191 11.61 -24.24 12.61
N GLU A 192 11.07 -24.21 13.82
CA GLU A 192 9.71 -24.65 14.09
C GLU A 192 8.78 -23.45 14.23
N MET A 193 7.71 -23.43 13.42
CA MET A 193 6.65 -22.42 13.49
C MET A 193 5.29 -23.10 13.31
N ASN A 194 4.30 -22.75 14.13
CA ASN A 194 2.93 -23.26 14.02
C ASN A 194 2.81 -24.81 13.94
N ASN A 195 3.64 -25.54 14.69
CA ASN A 195 3.72 -27.02 14.69
C ASN A 195 4.16 -27.63 13.33
N GLU A 196 4.84 -26.89 12.51
CA GLU A 196 5.51 -27.36 11.31
C GLU A 196 6.97 -26.89 11.33
N TRP A 197 7.84 -27.64 10.66
CA TRP A 197 9.26 -27.33 10.50
C TRP A 197 9.52 -26.71 9.13
N TYR A 198 10.38 -25.70 9.10
CA TYR A 198 10.66 -24.90 7.92
C TYR A 198 12.14 -24.90 7.59
N LEU A 199 12.46 -25.05 6.31
CA LEU A 199 13.75 -24.70 5.73
C LEU A 199 13.57 -23.47 4.85
N ILE A 200 14.46 -22.50 5.01
CA ILE A 200 14.39 -21.22 4.34
C ILE A 200 15.75 -20.91 3.74
N GLN A 201 15.77 -20.53 2.46
CA GLN A 201 16.97 -20.05 1.77
C GLN A 201 16.65 -18.73 1.10
N ARG A 202 17.41 -17.68 1.44
CA ARG A 202 17.29 -16.42 0.71
C ARG A 202 17.94 -16.58 -0.67
N GLU A 203 17.17 -16.38 -1.74
CA GLU A 203 17.64 -16.51 -3.11
C GLU A 203 18.26 -15.21 -3.61
N ASN A 204 17.60 -14.09 -3.33
CA ASN A 204 18.04 -12.80 -3.81
C ASN A 204 17.49 -11.67 -2.93
N TYR A 205 18.23 -10.60 -2.85
CA TYR A 205 17.88 -9.37 -2.17
C TYR A 205 18.05 -8.17 -3.10
N LYS A 206 16.99 -7.38 -3.27
CA LYS A 206 17.02 -6.16 -4.06
C LYS A 206 16.75 -4.96 -3.15
N PRO A 207 17.79 -4.20 -2.79
CA PRO A 207 17.61 -3.00 -1.98
C PRO A 207 16.87 -1.93 -2.76
N ALA A 208 15.90 -1.31 -2.14
CA ALA A 208 15.24 -0.13 -2.68
C ALA A 208 16.19 1.08 -2.64
N ILE A 209 16.12 1.92 -3.66
CA ILE A 209 16.88 3.17 -3.76
C ILE A 209 15.86 4.29 -3.72
N TYR A 210 16.10 5.30 -2.86
CA TYR A 210 15.25 6.48 -2.79
C TYR A 210 15.15 7.16 -4.14
N SER A 211 13.93 7.46 -4.56
CA SER A 211 13.63 8.03 -5.87
C SER A 211 12.37 8.89 -5.78
N GLU A 212 12.10 9.66 -6.80
CA GLU A 212 10.87 10.46 -6.95
C GLU A 212 9.59 9.60 -6.75
N TYR A 213 9.63 8.33 -7.16
CA TYR A 213 8.53 7.40 -6.94
C TYR A 213 8.21 7.20 -5.45
N TYR A 214 9.23 6.91 -4.63
CA TYR A 214 9.04 6.72 -3.19
C TYR A 214 8.74 8.04 -2.48
N GLU A 215 9.35 9.14 -2.92
CA GLU A 215 9.03 10.47 -2.39
C GLU A 215 7.54 10.79 -2.58
N ASN A 216 7.02 10.64 -3.79
CA ASN A 216 5.62 10.86 -4.11
C ASN A 216 4.69 9.96 -3.28
N GLN A 217 5.02 8.67 -3.14
CA GLN A 217 4.22 7.74 -2.34
C GLN A 217 4.18 8.13 -0.86
N ILE A 218 5.34 8.43 -0.28
CA ILE A 218 5.44 8.79 1.14
C ILE A 218 4.71 10.11 1.41
N CYS A 219 4.91 11.11 0.56
CA CYS A 219 4.25 12.41 0.72
C CYS A 219 2.73 12.30 0.62
N LEU A 220 2.20 11.52 -0.34
CA LEU A 220 0.76 11.26 -0.47
C LEU A 220 0.22 10.52 0.76
N GLU A 221 0.91 9.49 1.25
CA GLU A 221 0.52 8.78 2.46
C GLU A 221 0.43 9.71 3.68
N LEU A 222 1.38 10.63 3.81
CA LEU A 222 1.37 11.61 4.91
C LEU A 222 0.20 12.59 4.78
N LEU A 223 -0.09 13.04 3.58
CA LEU A 223 -1.25 13.91 3.32
C LEU A 223 -2.56 13.17 3.62
N GLU A 224 -2.69 11.92 3.22
CA GLU A 224 -3.89 11.11 3.53
C GLU A 224 -4.07 10.91 5.04
N LYS A 225 -2.99 10.66 5.78
CA LYS A 225 -3.03 10.58 7.25
C LYS A 225 -3.43 11.90 7.90
N GLU A 226 -2.94 13.03 7.38
CA GLU A 226 -3.35 14.37 7.85
C GLU A 226 -4.85 14.57 7.63
N ILE A 227 -5.35 14.27 6.44
CA ILE A 227 -6.77 14.40 6.09
C ILE A 227 -7.64 13.46 6.95
N GLU A 228 -7.20 12.23 7.17
CA GLU A 228 -7.94 11.30 8.03
C GLU A 228 -7.99 11.75 9.50
N LYS A 229 -6.91 12.32 10.00
CA LYS A 229 -6.88 12.91 11.35
C LYS A 229 -7.84 14.11 11.45
N GLU A 230 -7.86 14.96 10.46
CA GLU A 230 -8.78 16.11 10.40
C GLU A 230 -10.24 15.64 10.34
N TYR A 231 -10.54 14.65 9.49
CA TYR A 231 -11.85 14.01 9.45
C TYR A 231 -12.29 13.52 10.84
N LYS A 232 -11.41 12.79 11.56
CA LYS A 232 -11.73 12.27 12.89
C LYS A 232 -12.06 13.38 13.89
N ASN A 233 -11.28 14.45 13.86
CA ASN A 233 -11.50 15.60 14.74
C ASN A 233 -12.83 16.30 14.44
N GLU A 234 -13.10 16.58 13.16
CA GLU A 234 -14.35 17.23 12.76
C GLU A 234 -15.58 16.34 13.02
N TYR A 235 -15.46 15.03 12.79
CA TYR A 235 -16.52 14.07 13.10
C TYR A 235 -16.84 14.04 14.59
N LEU A 236 -15.83 14.04 15.47
CA LEU A 236 -16.02 14.10 16.92
C LEU A 236 -16.66 15.40 17.36
N ASN A 237 -16.26 16.54 16.77
CA ASN A 237 -16.86 17.83 17.03
C ASN A 237 -18.36 17.86 16.65
N LEU A 238 -18.70 17.27 15.50
CA LEU A 238 -20.10 17.15 15.05
C LEU A 238 -20.92 16.26 16.00
N MET A 239 -20.33 15.14 16.49
CA MET A 239 -21.03 14.23 17.42
C MET A 239 -21.19 14.84 18.81
N ASN A 240 -20.16 15.46 19.36
CA ASN A 240 -20.24 16.12 20.67
C ASN A 240 -21.26 17.27 20.68
N ASN A 241 -21.37 18.02 19.57
CA ASN A 241 -22.40 19.04 19.41
C ASN A 241 -23.81 18.46 19.24
N LYS A 242 -23.97 17.15 18.95
CA LYS A 242 -25.28 16.44 18.96
C LYS A 242 -25.70 16.03 20.38
N LEU A 243 -24.75 15.81 21.29
CA LEU A 243 -25.02 15.35 22.66
C LEU A 243 -25.37 16.48 23.64
N ASN A 244 -25.23 17.74 23.22
CA ASN A 244 -25.55 18.91 24.01
C ASN A 244 -26.93 19.52 23.69
N PHE A 245 -27.89 18.69 23.21
CA PHE A 245 -29.29 19.05 23.03
C PHE A 245 -30.25 18.03 23.67
#